data_8748ad4614f0eeacc22da2ab0f12c662
#
_entry.id   8748ad4614f0eeacc22da2ab0f12c662
#
_cell.length_a   1.000
_cell.length_b   1.000
_cell.length_c   1.000
_cell.angle_alpha   90.00
_cell.angle_beta   90.00
_cell.angle_gamma   90.00
#
_symmetry.space_group_name_H-M   'P 1'
#
loop_
_entity.id
_entity.type
_entity.pdbx_description
1 polymer ?
#
loop_
_entity_poly.entity_id
_entity_poly.type
_entity_poly.pdbx_seq_one_letter_code
_entity_poly.pdbx_strand_id
1 'polypeptide(L)'
;MAKWYVSAKKADFAAIGAKFGIDQVTARIIRNRGVIGDDAVNEFLNGKISDIADPALLKDGQRLVDILAQKIADKAKIRIIGDYDIDGVMSTYILVKALKRAGACVDYMIPDRVKDGYGLNVHLIDKAYEDGIDTVVTCDNGIAAIEEIAHAKELGLSLIHISEP
;
A
#
# COMPACT_ATOMS: atom_id res chain seq x y z
N MET A 1 -4.27 -26.90 18.85
CA MET A 1 -5.63 -26.37 18.71
C MET A 1 -5.59 -24.86 18.74
N ALA A 2 -6.19 -24.16 17.78
CA ALA A 2 -6.33 -22.72 17.81
C ALA A 2 -7.29 -22.32 18.94
N LYS A 3 -6.91 -21.29 19.72
CA LYS A 3 -7.80 -20.72 20.76
C LYS A 3 -8.46 -19.48 20.19
N TRP A 4 -9.78 -19.44 20.24
CA TRP A 4 -10.57 -18.30 19.82
C TRP A 4 -10.86 -17.38 21.02
N TYR A 5 -10.70 -16.08 20.84
CA TYR A 5 -11.02 -15.08 21.84
C TYR A 5 -11.98 -14.06 21.26
N VAL A 6 -13.03 -13.73 22.01
CA VAL A 6 -13.92 -12.62 21.66
C VAL A 6 -13.29 -11.32 22.15
N SER A 7 -13.10 -10.36 21.24
CA SER A 7 -12.66 -9.01 21.64
C SER A 7 -13.71 -8.37 22.54
N ALA A 8 -13.29 -8.00 23.74
CA ALA A 8 -14.19 -7.50 24.79
C ALA A 8 -13.87 -6.05 25.21
N LYS A 9 -13.49 -5.19 24.25
CA LYS A 9 -13.28 -3.77 24.54
C LYS A 9 -14.62 -3.16 25.02
N LYS A 10 -14.62 -2.65 26.24
CA LYS A 10 -15.84 -2.11 26.89
C LYS A 10 -16.18 -0.73 26.33
N ALA A 11 -17.48 -0.47 26.15
CA ALA A 11 -18.08 0.83 25.86
C ALA A 11 -19.60 0.73 26.08
N ASP A 12 -20.29 1.87 26.19
CA ASP A 12 -21.75 1.92 26.13
C ASP A 12 -22.22 1.87 24.66
N PHE A 13 -22.41 0.66 24.17
CA PHE A 13 -22.80 0.43 22.78
C PHE A 13 -24.21 0.90 22.46
N ALA A 14 -25.08 0.96 23.48
CA ALA A 14 -26.43 1.48 23.33
C ALA A 14 -26.42 3.01 23.16
N ALA A 15 -25.63 3.72 23.97
CA ALA A 15 -25.46 5.16 23.82
C ALA A 15 -24.79 5.55 22.50
N ILE A 16 -23.74 4.83 22.10
CA ILE A 16 -23.09 5.04 20.80
C ILE A 16 -24.10 4.80 19.67
N GLY A 17 -24.84 3.69 19.72
CA GLY A 17 -25.84 3.35 18.73
C GLY A 17 -26.91 4.42 18.59
N ALA A 18 -27.47 4.87 19.70
CA ALA A 18 -28.48 5.93 19.73
C ALA A 18 -27.96 7.26 19.18
N LYS A 19 -26.70 7.62 19.52
CA LYS A 19 -26.08 8.86 19.07
C LYS A 19 -25.83 8.93 17.59
N PHE A 20 -25.33 7.82 16.97
CA PHE A 20 -24.91 7.77 15.59
C PHE A 20 -25.91 7.06 14.66
N GLY A 21 -27.06 6.63 15.15
CA GLY A 21 -28.09 5.96 14.34
C GLY A 21 -27.67 4.59 13.84
N ILE A 22 -26.82 3.87 14.59
CA ILE A 22 -26.32 2.53 14.27
C ILE A 22 -26.74 1.51 15.33
N ASP A 23 -26.74 0.23 14.97
CA ASP A 23 -27.03 -0.83 15.94
C ASP A 23 -25.83 -1.08 16.89
N GLN A 24 -26.10 -1.78 18.01
CA GLN A 24 -25.09 -2.05 19.03
C GLN A 24 -23.97 -2.97 18.56
N VAL A 25 -24.22 -3.84 17.58
CA VAL A 25 -23.20 -4.75 17.02
C VAL A 25 -22.22 -3.94 16.18
N THR A 26 -22.72 -3.04 15.34
CA THR A 26 -21.90 -2.09 14.57
C THR A 26 -21.07 -1.20 15.49
N ALA A 27 -21.66 -0.65 16.54
CA ALA A 27 -20.94 0.15 17.55
C ALA A 27 -19.80 -0.66 18.22
N ARG A 28 -20.04 -1.95 18.51
CA ARG A 28 -19.01 -2.85 19.06
C ARG A 28 -17.88 -3.11 18.06
N ILE A 29 -18.20 -3.33 16.81
CA ILE A 29 -17.19 -3.54 15.75
C ILE A 29 -16.30 -2.31 15.62
N ILE A 30 -16.87 -1.12 15.55
CA ILE A 30 -16.14 0.15 15.47
C ILE A 30 -15.21 0.30 16.69
N ARG A 31 -15.73 0.06 17.90
CA ARG A 31 -14.94 0.13 19.14
C ARG A 31 -13.79 -0.90 19.16
N ASN A 32 -14.03 -2.11 18.68
CA ASN A 32 -13.01 -3.17 18.59
C ASN A 32 -11.88 -2.83 17.62
N ARG A 33 -12.13 -2.03 16.60
CA ARG A 33 -11.14 -1.46 15.69
C ARG A 33 -10.29 -0.32 16.28
N GLY A 34 -10.55 0.04 17.54
CA GLY A 34 -9.79 1.09 18.24
C GLY A 34 -10.33 2.51 18.02
N VAL A 35 -11.44 2.66 17.32
CA VAL A 35 -12.10 3.97 17.14
C VAL A 35 -12.77 4.38 18.44
N ILE A 36 -12.35 5.51 19.04
CA ILE A 36 -12.74 5.96 20.38
C ILE A 36 -13.06 7.45 20.34
N GLY A 37 -14.18 7.81 20.94
CA GLY A 37 -14.66 9.19 21.00
C GLY A 37 -15.58 9.52 19.83
N ASP A 38 -16.40 10.54 20.05
CA ASP A 38 -17.48 10.89 19.14
C ASP A 38 -16.96 11.37 17.77
N ASP A 39 -15.92 12.19 17.78
CA ASP A 39 -15.34 12.73 16.55
C ASP A 39 -14.75 11.60 15.68
N ALA A 40 -14.02 10.66 16.28
CA ALA A 40 -13.45 9.52 15.57
C ALA A 40 -14.55 8.58 15.03
N VAL A 41 -15.62 8.36 15.79
CA VAL A 41 -16.76 7.56 15.32
C VAL A 41 -17.49 8.26 14.17
N ASN A 42 -17.66 9.58 14.26
CA ASN A 42 -18.27 10.35 13.18
C ASN A 42 -17.41 10.33 11.91
N GLU A 43 -16.10 10.52 12.02
CA GLU A 43 -15.15 10.43 10.90
C GLU A 43 -15.18 9.04 10.28
N PHE A 44 -15.18 7.98 11.10
CA PHE A 44 -15.25 6.59 10.63
C PHE A 44 -16.53 6.29 9.83
N LEU A 45 -17.67 6.85 10.25
CA LEU A 45 -18.97 6.61 9.60
C LEU A 45 -19.25 7.55 8.42
N ASN A 46 -18.80 8.80 8.49
CA ASN A 46 -19.20 9.89 7.60
C ASN A 46 -18.01 10.60 6.95
N GLY A 47 -16.80 10.01 7.06
CA GLY A 47 -15.57 10.59 6.48
C GLY A 47 -15.70 10.90 5.00
N LYS A 48 -15.05 11.95 4.57
CA LYS A 48 -15.05 12.45 3.18
C LYS A 48 -13.65 12.36 2.59
N ILE A 49 -13.57 12.46 1.28
CA ILE A 49 -12.27 12.52 0.58
C ILE A 49 -11.41 13.68 1.09
N SER A 50 -12.04 14.80 1.53
CA SER A 50 -11.34 15.94 2.14
C SER A 50 -10.66 15.62 3.48
N ASP A 51 -11.06 14.55 4.14
CA ASP A 51 -10.57 14.16 5.45
C ASP A 51 -9.37 13.20 5.35
N ILE A 52 -8.99 12.81 4.12
CA ILE A 52 -7.80 12.02 3.86
C ILE A 52 -6.57 12.82 4.30
N ALA A 53 -5.69 12.17 5.07
CA ALA A 53 -4.47 12.77 5.54
C ALA A 53 -3.59 13.32 4.38
N ASP A 54 -2.90 14.41 4.64
CA ASP A 54 -1.97 14.99 3.66
C ASP A 54 -0.88 13.95 3.30
N PRO A 55 -0.68 13.63 2.01
CA PRO A 55 0.38 12.73 1.57
C PRO A 55 1.78 13.10 2.05
N ALA A 56 2.03 14.38 2.34
CA ALA A 56 3.30 14.85 2.91
C ALA A 56 3.59 14.29 4.30
N LEU A 57 2.58 13.76 5.01
CA LEU A 57 2.75 13.06 6.29
C LEU A 57 3.28 11.64 6.15
N LEU A 58 3.30 11.10 4.94
CA LEU A 58 3.85 9.77 4.69
C LEU A 58 5.33 9.74 5.04
N LYS A 59 5.73 8.77 5.87
CA LYS A 59 7.14 8.57 6.22
C LYS A 59 7.97 8.46 4.95
N ASP A 60 9.07 9.21 4.89
CA ASP A 60 9.95 9.27 3.72
C ASP A 60 9.28 9.73 2.40
N GLY A 61 8.04 10.26 2.45
CA GLY A 61 7.28 10.68 1.26
C GLY A 61 8.02 11.72 0.42
N GLN A 62 8.61 12.74 1.04
CA GLN A 62 9.40 13.74 0.32
C GLN A 62 10.65 13.12 -0.34
N ARG A 63 11.35 12.25 0.37
CA ARG A 63 12.50 11.52 -0.19
C ARG A 63 12.13 10.66 -1.39
N LEU A 64 10.98 9.99 -1.33
CA LEU A 64 10.42 9.23 -2.46
C LEU A 64 10.23 10.15 -3.68
N VAL A 65 9.60 11.30 -3.48
CA VAL A 65 9.35 12.28 -4.56
C VAL A 65 10.66 12.76 -5.16
N ASP A 66 11.66 13.10 -4.36
CA ASP A 66 12.96 13.59 -4.82
C ASP A 66 13.70 12.54 -5.65
N ILE A 67 13.69 11.27 -5.20
CA ILE A 67 14.30 10.15 -5.92
C ILE A 67 13.60 9.94 -7.27
N LEU A 68 12.27 9.88 -7.27
CA LEU A 68 11.52 9.67 -8.51
C LEU A 68 11.68 10.84 -9.48
N ALA A 69 11.70 12.08 -9.00
CA ALA A 69 11.95 13.27 -9.82
C ALA A 69 13.33 13.20 -10.51
N GLN A 70 14.36 12.79 -9.77
CA GLN A 70 15.71 12.59 -10.34
C GLN A 70 15.71 11.48 -11.39
N LYS A 71 15.09 10.31 -11.09
CA LYS A 71 14.99 9.20 -12.04
C LYS A 71 14.24 9.58 -13.34
N ILE A 72 13.22 10.41 -13.22
CA ILE A 72 12.49 10.94 -14.38
C ILE A 72 13.38 11.88 -15.21
N ALA A 73 14.11 12.78 -14.55
CA ALA A 73 15.05 13.69 -15.23
C ALA A 73 16.15 12.94 -15.98
N ASP A 74 16.65 11.85 -15.39
CA ASP A 74 17.68 10.97 -15.98
C ASP A 74 17.13 10.02 -17.04
N LYS A 75 15.80 10.05 -17.29
CA LYS A 75 15.09 9.11 -18.20
C LYS A 75 15.31 7.64 -17.85
N ALA A 76 15.53 7.36 -16.57
CA ALA A 76 15.70 6.00 -16.08
C ALA A 76 14.39 5.20 -16.27
N LYS A 77 14.54 3.92 -16.58
CA LYS A 77 13.39 3.01 -16.71
C LYS A 77 12.91 2.59 -15.32
N ILE A 78 11.64 2.82 -15.07
CA ILE A 78 10.97 2.49 -13.80
C ILE A 78 9.97 1.38 -14.04
N ARG A 79 9.96 0.34 -13.20
CA ARG A 79 8.93 -0.71 -13.21
C ARG A 79 8.15 -0.70 -11.92
N ILE A 80 6.82 -0.63 -12.03
CA ILE A 80 5.91 -0.84 -10.90
C ILE A 80 5.60 -2.32 -10.79
N ILE A 81 5.82 -2.92 -9.62
CA ILE A 81 5.42 -4.30 -9.34
C ILE A 81 4.37 -4.26 -8.24
N GLY A 82 3.12 -4.50 -8.61
CA GLY A 82 1.97 -4.61 -7.69
C GLY A 82 1.65 -6.05 -7.34
N ASP A 83 0.56 -6.24 -6.60
CA ASP A 83 -0.02 -7.57 -6.39
C ASP A 83 -1.20 -7.81 -7.35
N TYR A 84 -1.65 -9.05 -7.42
CA TYR A 84 -2.72 -9.49 -8.33
C TYR A 84 -4.13 -9.28 -7.78
N ASP A 85 -4.30 -8.82 -6.55
CA ASP A 85 -5.61 -8.49 -6.00
C ASP A 85 -6.06 -7.08 -6.39
N ILE A 86 -7.24 -6.68 -5.91
CA ILE A 86 -7.84 -5.40 -6.31
C ILE A 86 -6.98 -4.21 -5.87
N ASP A 87 -6.37 -4.28 -4.68
CA ASP A 87 -5.59 -3.18 -4.12
C ASP A 87 -4.25 -3.05 -4.87
N GLY A 88 -3.58 -4.17 -5.15
CA GLY A 88 -2.36 -4.21 -5.96
C GLY A 88 -2.57 -3.75 -7.39
N VAL A 89 -3.65 -4.17 -8.05
CA VAL A 89 -3.98 -3.73 -9.41
C VAL A 89 -4.30 -2.24 -9.46
N MET A 90 -5.09 -1.73 -8.51
CA MET A 90 -5.49 -0.32 -8.50
C MET A 90 -4.35 0.60 -8.13
N SER A 91 -3.52 0.24 -7.15
CA SER A 91 -2.32 1.01 -6.80
C SER A 91 -1.31 1.04 -7.95
N THR A 92 -1.09 -0.08 -8.63
CA THR A 92 -0.28 -0.14 -9.85
C THR A 92 -0.81 0.81 -10.92
N TYR A 93 -2.11 0.78 -11.20
CA TYR A 93 -2.73 1.66 -12.20
C TYR A 93 -2.54 3.13 -11.86
N ILE A 94 -2.77 3.52 -10.59
CA ILE A 94 -2.61 4.89 -10.12
C ILE A 94 -1.16 5.37 -10.30
N LEU A 95 -0.19 4.56 -9.83
CA LEU A 95 1.23 4.90 -9.92
C LEU A 95 1.72 5.00 -11.37
N VAL A 96 1.40 4.04 -12.22
CA VAL A 96 1.78 4.06 -13.64
C VAL A 96 1.20 5.28 -14.33
N LYS A 97 -0.08 5.59 -14.08
CA LYS A 97 -0.74 6.75 -14.67
C LYS A 97 -0.14 8.07 -14.19
N ALA A 98 0.15 8.19 -12.90
CA ALA A 98 0.76 9.37 -12.32
C ALA A 98 2.18 9.60 -12.86
N LEU A 99 3.02 8.56 -12.87
CA LEU A 99 4.39 8.64 -13.35
C LEU A 99 4.47 8.91 -14.85
N LYS A 100 3.59 8.32 -15.68
CA LYS A 100 3.48 8.67 -17.10
C LYS A 100 3.13 10.14 -17.30
N ARG A 101 2.20 10.68 -16.53
CA ARG A 101 1.85 12.11 -16.58
C ARG A 101 3.00 13.01 -16.16
N ALA A 102 3.87 12.55 -15.25
CA ALA A 102 5.09 13.24 -14.84
C ALA A 102 6.24 13.11 -15.87
N GLY A 103 6.05 12.33 -16.96
CA GLY A 103 7.05 12.15 -18.01
C GLY A 103 8.02 10.99 -17.78
N ALA A 104 7.73 10.09 -16.84
CA ALA A 104 8.57 8.93 -16.56
C ALA A 104 8.54 7.89 -17.69
N CYS A 105 9.67 7.22 -17.91
CA CYS A 105 9.75 5.98 -18.66
C CYS A 105 9.35 4.83 -17.74
N VAL A 106 8.04 4.51 -17.68
CA VAL A 106 7.49 3.57 -16.72
C VAL A 106 6.66 2.48 -17.37
N ASP A 107 6.88 1.25 -16.93
CA ASP A 107 6.05 0.08 -17.20
C ASP A 107 5.56 -0.57 -15.90
N TYR A 108 4.91 -1.71 -15.99
CA TYR A 108 4.43 -2.44 -14.81
C TYR A 108 4.47 -3.95 -15.01
N MET A 109 4.48 -4.66 -13.90
CA MET A 109 4.33 -6.10 -13.83
C MET A 109 3.45 -6.46 -12.64
N ILE A 110 2.57 -7.44 -12.85
CA ILE A 110 1.75 -8.03 -11.79
C ILE A 110 2.05 -9.52 -11.78
N PRO A 111 2.37 -10.13 -10.64
CA PRO A 111 2.65 -11.56 -10.56
C PRO A 111 1.46 -12.39 -11.01
N ASP A 112 1.73 -13.49 -11.72
CA ASP A 112 0.71 -14.48 -12.02
C ASP A 112 0.41 -15.32 -10.77
N ARG A 113 -0.86 -15.33 -10.35
CA ARG A 113 -1.28 -15.99 -9.11
C ARG A 113 -0.87 -17.47 -9.02
N VAL A 114 -0.82 -18.15 -10.16
CA VAL A 114 -0.56 -19.60 -10.21
C VAL A 114 0.94 -19.90 -10.37
N LYS A 115 1.64 -19.10 -11.19
CA LYS A 115 3.06 -19.33 -11.53
C LYS A 115 4.01 -18.68 -10.54
N ASP A 116 3.71 -17.43 -10.16
CA ASP A 116 4.62 -16.60 -9.38
C ASP A 116 4.28 -16.62 -7.89
N GLY A 117 3.04 -16.95 -7.54
CA GLY A 117 2.57 -16.89 -6.16
C GLY A 117 2.24 -15.47 -5.71
N TYR A 118 2.28 -15.24 -4.40
CA TYR A 118 1.96 -13.95 -3.79
C TYR A 118 3.21 -13.08 -3.65
N GLY A 119 3.07 -11.81 -4.04
CA GLY A 119 4.05 -10.77 -3.76
C GLY A 119 5.26 -10.76 -4.68
N LEU A 120 6.31 -10.08 -4.22
CA LEU A 120 7.58 -9.98 -4.95
C LEU A 120 8.33 -11.32 -4.87
N ASN A 121 8.88 -11.77 -6.00
CA ASN A 121 9.72 -12.95 -6.07
C ASN A 121 10.97 -12.73 -6.96
N VAL A 122 11.95 -13.62 -6.84
CA VAL A 122 13.23 -13.51 -7.54
C VAL A 122 13.06 -13.44 -9.07
N HIS A 123 12.12 -14.22 -9.63
CA HIS A 123 11.86 -14.21 -11.07
C HIS A 123 11.44 -12.83 -11.60
N LEU A 124 10.60 -12.10 -10.84
CA LEU A 124 10.19 -10.74 -11.23
C LEU A 124 11.35 -9.75 -11.17
N ILE A 125 12.27 -9.93 -10.23
CA ILE A 125 13.50 -9.13 -10.11
C ILE A 125 14.46 -9.42 -11.25
N ASP A 126 14.71 -10.70 -11.56
CA ASP A 126 15.56 -11.12 -12.69
C ASP A 126 15.02 -10.56 -13.99
N LYS A 127 13.69 -10.65 -14.19
CA LYS A 127 13.04 -10.10 -15.37
C LYS A 127 13.17 -8.58 -15.47
N ALA A 128 13.09 -7.86 -14.34
CA ALA A 128 13.32 -6.43 -14.33
C ALA A 128 14.77 -6.10 -14.74
N TYR A 129 15.74 -6.83 -14.22
CA TYR A 129 17.15 -6.67 -14.59
C TYR A 129 17.41 -6.95 -16.07
N GLU A 130 16.90 -8.07 -16.62
CA GLU A 130 17.01 -8.44 -18.03
C GLU A 130 16.41 -7.39 -18.98
N ASP A 131 15.30 -6.77 -18.60
CA ASP A 131 14.61 -5.72 -19.36
C ASP A 131 15.33 -4.35 -19.25
N GLY A 132 16.41 -4.28 -18.48
CA GLY A 132 17.20 -3.06 -18.29
C GLY A 132 16.47 -2.00 -17.47
N ILE A 133 15.67 -2.43 -16.49
CA ILE A 133 15.03 -1.54 -15.51
C ILE A 133 16.12 -1.00 -14.57
N ASP A 134 16.04 0.27 -14.24
CA ASP A 134 16.90 0.93 -13.25
C ASP A 134 16.28 0.88 -11.85
N THR A 135 14.99 1.17 -11.78
CA THR A 135 14.28 1.31 -10.50
C THR A 135 13.01 0.47 -10.49
N VAL A 136 12.87 -0.37 -9.48
CA VAL A 136 11.63 -1.10 -9.18
C VAL A 136 10.90 -0.41 -8.04
N VAL A 137 9.64 -0.10 -8.25
CA VAL A 137 8.72 0.41 -7.22
C VAL A 137 7.68 -0.65 -6.94
N THR A 138 7.64 -1.15 -5.71
CA THR A 138 6.59 -2.09 -5.30
C THR A 138 5.44 -1.34 -4.65
N CYS A 139 4.22 -1.80 -4.86
CA CYS A 139 3.04 -1.29 -4.19
C CYS A 139 2.14 -2.45 -3.77
N ASP A 140 1.61 -2.37 -2.55
CA ASP A 140 0.79 -3.39 -1.93
C ASP A 140 1.49 -4.77 -1.79
N ASN A 141 2.80 -4.77 -1.87
CA ASN A 141 3.68 -5.93 -1.65
C ASN A 141 5.13 -5.50 -1.37
N GLY A 142 6.02 -6.47 -1.21
CA GLY A 142 7.46 -6.26 -1.19
C GLY A 142 8.06 -5.98 0.20
N ILE A 143 7.30 -5.47 1.17
CA ILE A 143 7.87 -5.09 2.49
C ILE A 143 8.46 -6.30 3.25
N ALA A 144 7.93 -7.50 3.05
CA ALA A 144 8.39 -8.73 3.68
C ALA A 144 9.39 -9.53 2.80
N ALA A 145 9.65 -9.09 1.57
CA ALA A 145 10.48 -9.81 0.59
C ALA A 145 11.98 -9.54 0.80
N ILE A 146 12.51 -9.92 1.95
CA ILE A 146 13.89 -9.57 2.38
C ILE A 146 14.94 -10.15 1.43
N GLU A 147 14.78 -11.42 1.03
CA GLU A 147 15.72 -12.12 0.16
C GLU A 147 15.70 -11.54 -1.26
N GLU A 148 14.51 -11.28 -1.79
CA GLU A 148 14.31 -10.69 -3.11
C GLU A 148 14.86 -9.26 -3.19
N ILE A 149 14.71 -8.49 -2.11
CA ILE A 149 15.27 -7.12 -2.00
C ILE A 149 16.80 -7.18 -1.96
N ALA A 150 17.39 -8.15 -1.24
CA ALA A 150 18.83 -8.33 -1.20
C ALA A 150 19.36 -8.70 -2.60
N HIS A 151 18.72 -9.65 -3.28
CA HIS A 151 19.05 -10.04 -4.66
C HIS A 151 18.97 -8.87 -5.65
N ALA A 152 17.90 -8.08 -5.58
CA ALA A 152 17.77 -6.90 -6.43
C ALA A 152 18.90 -5.88 -6.22
N LYS A 153 19.34 -5.68 -4.98
CA LYS A 153 20.49 -4.82 -4.67
C LYS A 153 21.80 -5.37 -5.21
N GLU A 154 22.02 -6.69 -5.16
CA GLU A 154 23.19 -7.34 -5.76
C GLU A 154 23.24 -7.14 -7.27
N LEU A 155 22.08 -7.12 -7.93
CA LEU A 155 21.95 -6.80 -9.37
C LEU A 155 22.09 -5.30 -9.68
N GLY A 156 22.19 -4.44 -8.65
CA GLY A 156 22.32 -2.99 -8.81
C GLY A 156 21.00 -2.24 -9.04
N LEU A 157 19.84 -2.89 -8.86
CA LEU A 157 18.54 -2.26 -8.98
C LEU A 157 18.26 -1.31 -7.82
N SER A 158 17.71 -0.15 -8.11
CA SER A 158 17.12 0.74 -7.11
C SER A 158 15.74 0.23 -6.72
N LEU A 159 15.42 0.23 -5.43
CA LEU A 159 14.14 -0.27 -4.90
C LEU A 159 13.43 0.77 -4.06
N ILE A 160 12.15 0.90 -4.29
CA ILE A 160 11.24 1.74 -3.53
C ILE A 160 10.02 0.89 -3.15
N HIS A 161 9.66 0.88 -1.87
CA HIS A 161 8.47 0.16 -1.36
C HIS A 161 7.41 1.16 -0.93
N ILE A 162 6.21 1.03 -1.49
CA ILE A 162 5.02 1.77 -1.07
C ILE A 162 4.07 0.73 -0.48
N SER A 163 3.94 0.76 0.85
CA SER A 163 3.11 -0.19 1.59
C SER A 163 2.45 0.52 2.77
N GLU A 164 1.39 -0.06 3.26
CA GLU A 164 0.78 0.35 4.51
C GLU A 164 1.71 0.07 5.69
N PRO A 165 1.62 0.87 6.77
CA PRO A 165 2.44 0.69 7.97
C PRO A 165 2.06 -0.56 8.77
#